data_35330a69c6e47f0cf8c109521a3d2f48
#
_entry.id   35330a69c6e47f0cf8c109521a3d2f48
#
_cell.length_a   1.000
_cell.length_b   1.000
_cell.length_c   1.000
_cell.angle_alpha   90.00
_cell.angle_beta   90.00
_cell.angle_gamma   90.00
#
_symmetry.space_group_name_H-M   'P 1'
#
loop_
_entity.id
_entity.type
_entity.pdbx_description
1 polymer ?
#
loop_
_entity_poly.entity_id
_entity_poly.type
_entity_poly.pdbx_seq_one_letter_code
_entity_poly.pdbx_strand_id
1 'polypeptide(L)'
;TDVSQAWDKDNQAWWDWYVSLADNDGEITEFEPAPPLPDIELPSDEAVIAELAEPYPLTGGDIESFRANGFIKLKGVFSPGAVLKLRAELVRLLSAEFGADIDGGVQDRFLSLEMVWPENDLLRAYVLSPRVAKICAELLCVPAVRLYHDNVLSKEPGCGRTPWHFDDHHFPLDTHDVVTAWAPAQPIPLAMGPLAFAHPIDVWKLVDAVAFEKSGTNYDRGVAETFARHNVAVDETPFEIGEVSFHHNLNFHTAARNR
;
A
#
# COMPACT_ATOMS: atom_id res chain seq x y z
N THR A 1 8.16 11.44 30.73
CA THR A 1 7.27 11.96 29.67
C THR A 1 7.18 10.91 28.60
N ASP A 2 6.01 10.35 28.45
CA ASP A 2 5.74 9.29 27.48
C ASP A 2 5.81 9.88 26.06
N VAL A 3 6.90 9.64 25.36
CA VAL A 3 7.17 10.19 24.03
C VAL A 3 6.23 9.55 22.99
N SER A 4 5.69 8.33 23.29
CA SER A 4 4.72 7.64 22.44
C SER A 4 3.44 8.44 22.26
N GLN A 5 2.93 9.09 23.30
CA GLN A 5 1.68 9.83 23.23
C GLN A 5 1.71 11.11 22.37
N ALA A 6 2.86 11.72 22.16
CA ALA A 6 2.97 12.89 21.28
C ALA A 6 2.98 12.48 19.80
N TRP A 7 3.61 11.36 19.50
CA TRP A 7 3.60 10.73 18.19
C TRP A 7 2.19 10.28 17.79
N ASP A 8 1.50 9.58 18.68
CA ASP A 8 0.15 9.05 18.44
C ASP A 8 -0.86 10.15 18.10
N LYS A 9 -0.78 11.31 18.75
CA LYS A 9 -1.69 12.44 18.49
C LYS A 9 -1.48 13.10 17.13
N ASP A 10 -0.23 13.27 16.71
CA ASP A 10 0.09 13.87 15.40
C ASP A 10 -0.26 12.92 14.26
N ASN A 11 -0.04 11.63 14.43
CA ASN A 11 -0.42 10.61 13.46
C ASN A 11 -1.94 10.42 13.43
N GLN A 12 -2.61 10.42 14.57
CA GLN A 12 -4.06 10.31 14.61
C GLN A 12 -4.72 11.47 13.87
N ALA A 13 -4.28 12.70 14.07
CA ALA A 13 -4.80 13.87 13.36
C ALA A 13 -4.58 13.80 11.85
N TRP A 14 -3.42 13.30 11.41
CA TRP A 14 -3.15 13.06 9.98
C TRP A 14 -4.04 11.95 9.45
N TRP A 15 -4.18 10.86 10.20
CA TRP A 15 -5.00 9.72 9.83
C TRP A 15 -6.48 10.07 9.72
N ASP A 16 -7.01 10.81 10.68
CA ASP A 16 -8.40 11.31 10.67
C ASP A 16 -8.65 12.21 9.46
N TRP A 17 -7.68 13.07 9.12
CA TRP A 17 -7.75 13.89 7.93
C TRP A 17 -7.69 13.04 6.65
N TYR A 18 -6.79 12.07 6.58
CA TYR A 18 -6.64 11.17 5.45
C TYR A 18 -7.92 10.37 5.18
N VAL A 19 -8.52 9.80 6.23
CA VAL A 19 -9.82 9.11 6.16
C VAL A 19 -10.92 10.07 5.72
N SER A 20 -10.95 11.30 6.24
CA SER A 20 -11.96 12.30 5.87
C SER A 20 -11.91 12.70 4.39
N LEU A 21 -10.76 12.65 3.75
CA LEU A 21 -10.65 12.85 2.30
C LEU A 21 -11.27 11.70 1.52
N ALA A 22 -11.11 10.49 2.01
CA ALA A 22 -11.73 9.32 1.43
C ALA A 22 -13.27 9.39 1.50
N ASP A 23 -13.80 9.99 2.57
CA ASP A 23 -15.25 10.08 2.81
C ASP A 23 -15.94 11.25 2.06
N ASN A 24 -15.21 12.28 1.61
CA ASN A 24 -15.79 13.56 1.19
C ASN A 24 -15.75 13.85 -0.32
N ASP A 25 -15.44 12.88 -1.16
CA ASP A 25 -15.18 13.13 -2.58
C ASP A 25 -16.46 13.07 -3.48
N GLY A 26 -17.63 13.22 -2.88
CA GLY A 26 -18.93 13.26 -3.56
C GLY A 26 -19.56 11.88 -3.77
N GLU A 27 -20.86 11.85 -3.98
CA GLU A 27 -21.66 10.64 -4.12
C GLU A 27 -21.31 9.89 -5.42
N ILE A 28 -20.99 8.59 -5.32
CA ILE A 28 -20.86 7.70 -6.48
C ILE A 28 -22.18 6.95 -6.62
N THR A 29 -22.78 7.07 -7.78
CA THR A 29 -24.06 6.42 -8.09
C THR A 29 -23.94 5.17 -8.95
N GLU A 30 -22.77 4.94 -9.54
CA GLU A 30 -22.48 3.79 -10.38
C GLU A 30 -21.15 3.15 -9.98
N PHE A 31 -21.18 1.86 -9.69
CA PHE A 31 -20.00 1.06 -9.33
C PHE A 31 -19.69 0.07 -10.43
N GLU A 32 -18.43 -0.06 -10.78
CA GLU A 32 -17.99 -1.18 -11.61
C GLU A 32 -17.91 -2.45 -10.76
N PRO A 33 -18.40 -3.60 -11.28
CA PRO A 33 -18.30 -4.84 -10.52
C PRO A 33 -16.84 -5.23 -10.32
N ALA A 34 -16.50 -5.66 -9.10
CA ALA A 34 -15.19 -6.18 -8.82
C ALA A 34 -14.87 -7.39 -9.72
N PRO A 35 -13.62 -7.56 -10.19
CA PRO A 35 -13.23 -8.74 -10.95
C PRO A 35 -13.53 -10.02 -10.17
N PRO A 36 -14.00 -11.08 -10.84
CA PRO A 36 -14.22 -12.36 -10.18
C PRO A 36 -12.90 -12.90 -9.63
N LEU A 37 -12.94 -13.40 -8.40
CA LEU A 37 -11.81 -14.11 -7.82
C LEU A 37 -11.72 -15.53 -8.39
N PRO A 38 -10.51 -16.10 -8.49
CA PRO A 38 -10.35 -17.50 -8.89
C PRO A 38 -11.09 -18.44 -7.94
N ASP A 39 -11.84 -19.39 -8.50
CA ASP A 39 -12.48 -20.48 -7.74
C ASP A 39 -11.47 -21.62 -7.55
N ILE A 40 -10.69 -21.52 -6.48
CA ILE A 40 -9.66 -22.50 -6.12
C ILE A 40 -9.74 -22.85 -4.63
N GLU A 41 -9.38 -24.07 -4.29
CA GLU A 41 -9.28 -24.50 -2.91
C GLU A 41 -8.16 -23.71 -2.20
N LEU A 42 -8.47 -23.19 -1.00
CA LEU A 42 -7.48 -22.43 -0.23
C LEU A 42 -6.39 -23.36 0.30
N PRO A 43 -5.12 -22.98 0.18
CA PRO A 43 -4.01 -23.75 0.74
C PRO A 43 -4.07 -23.80 2.27
N SER A 44 -3.42 -24.80 2.86
CA SER A 44 -3.18 -24.82 4.30
C SER A 44 -2.18 -23.74 4.71
N ASP A 45 -2.14 -23.38 5.99
CA ASP A 45 -1.18 -22.40 6.51
C ASP A 45 0.26 -22.87 6.29
N GLU A 46 0.53 -24.18 6.46
CA GLU A 46 1.85 -24.77 6.22
C GLU A 46 2.27 -24.66 4.74
N ALA A 47 1.31 -24.84 3.82
CA ALA A 47 1.60 -24.70 2.39
C ALA A 47 1.95 -23.24 2.03
N VAL A 48 1.24 -22.27 2.61
CA VAL A 48 1.54 -20.85 2.45
C VAL A 48 2.92 -20.52 3.03
N ILE A 49 3.22 -20.97 4.24
CA ILE A 49 4.53 -20.75 4.88
C ILE A 49 5.66 -21.34 4.04
N ALA A 50 5.46 -22.55 3.51
CA ALA A 50 6.44 -23.18 2.63
C ALA A 50 6.65 -22.38 1.34
N GLU A 51 5.58 -21.89 0.70
CA GLU A 51 5.67 -21.02 -0.47
C GLU A 51 6.46 -19.75 -0.15
N LEU A 52 6.14 -19.08 0.96
CA LEU A 52 6.76 -17.82 1.38
C LEU A 52 8.22 -17.97 1.80
N ALA A 53 8.69 -19.19 2.09
CA ALA A 53 10.10 -19.48 2.37
C ALA A 53 10.95 -19.53 1.09
N GLU A 54 10.33 -19.82 -0.06
CA GLU A 54 11.04 -19.91 -1.34
C GLU A 54 11.43 -18.51 -1.87
N PRO A 55 12.66 -18.33 -2.35
CA PRO A 55 13.10 -17.05 -2.87
C PRO A 55 12.36 -16.62 -4.13
N TYR A 56 12.12 -15.34 -4.29
CA TYR A 56 11.67 -14.75 -5.56
C TYR A 56 12.88 -14.48 -6.47
N PRO A 57 12.80 -14.77 -7.78
CA PRO A 57 13.93 -14.60 -8.70
C PRO A 57 14.05 -13.16 -9.19
N LEU A 58 14.49 -12.26 -8.30
CA LEU A 58 14.72 -10.85 -8.64
C LEU A 58 15.92 -10.74 -9.60
N THR A 59 15.78 -9.94 -10.66
CA THR A 59 16.85 -9.72 -11.64
C THR A 59 17.61 -8.42 -11.37
N GLY A 60 18.83 -8.30 -11.93
CA GLY A 60 19.56 -7.03 -11.87
C GLY A 60 18.80 -5.85 -12.52
N GLY A 61 18.04 -6.13 -13.59
CA GLY A 61 17.20 -5.14 -14.25
C GLY A 61 16.04 -4.64 -13.37
N ASP A 62 15.46 -5.51 -12.54
CA ASP A 62 14.44 -5.12 -11.56
C ASP A 62 15.01 -4.16 -10.52
N ILE A 63 16.21 -4.46 -10.02
CA ILE A 63 16.91 -3.60 -9.03
C ILE A 63 17.24 -2.24 -9.65
N GLU A 64 17.76 -2.21 -10.88
CA GLU A 64 18.04 -0.98 -11.60
C GLU A 64 16.78 -0.14 -11.84
N SER A 65 15.68 -0.78 -12.25
CA SER A 65 14.37 -0.15 -12.44
C SER A 65 13.85 0.47 -11.14
N PHE A 66 13.87 -0.28 -10.03
CA PHE A 66 13.48 0.22 -8.74
C PHE A 66 14.31 1.44 -8.32
N ARG A 67 15.62 1.39 -8.48
CA ARG A 67 16.52 2.49 -8.10
C ARG A 67 16.31 3.73 -8.96
N ALA A 68 15.99 3.57 -10.23
CA ALA A 68 15.73 4.68 -11.14
C ALA A 68 14.35 5.33 -10.91
N ASN A 69 13.33 4.50 -10.68
CA ASN A 69 11.94 4.95 -10.61
C ASN A 69 11.43 5.14 -9.18
N GLY A 70 12.08 4.54 -8.19
CA GLY A 70 11.63 4.55 -6.80
C GLY A 70 10.52 3.55 -6.50
N PHE A 71 10.09 2.78 -7.49
CA PHE A 71 9.11 1.71 -7.32
C PHE A 71 9.34 0.60 -8.34
N ILE A 72 8.76 -0.57 -8.04
CA ILE A 72 8.62 -1.67 -8.98
C ILE A 72 7.37 -2.49 -8.64
N LYS A 73 6.72 -3.04 -9.67
CA LYS A 73 5.62 -4.00 -9.54
C LYS A 73 6.12 -5.37 -9.99
N LEU A 74 6.08 -6.34 -9.09
CA LEU A 74 6.58 -7.69 -9.34
C LEU A 74 5.41 -8.68 -9.42
N LYS A 75 5.28 -9.37 -10.54
CA LYS A 75 4.22 -10.36 -10.77
C LYS A 75 4.56 -11.69 -10.09
N GLY A 76 3.54 -12.37 -9.57
CA GLY A 76 3.69 -13.71 -9.00
C GLY A 76 4.57 -13.76 -7.74
N VAL A 77 4.63 -12.67 -6.99
CA VAL A 77 5.29 -12.68 -5.67
C VAL A 77 4.56 -13.64 -4.73
N PHE A 78 3.22 -13.68 -4.82
CA PHE A 78 2.38 -14.66 -4.14
C PHE A 78 1.57 -15.44 -5.17
N SER A 79 1.35 -16.74 -4.92
CA SER A 79 0.41 -17.51 -5.72
C SER A 79 -1.02 -17.00 -5.53
N PRO A 80 -1.94 -17.22 -6.48
CA PRO A 80 -3.35 -16.90 -6.28
C PRO A 80 -3.94 -17.54 -5.03
N GLY A 81 -3.54 -18.77 -4.68
CA GLY A 81 -3.98 -19.45 -3.46
C GLY A 81 -3.53 -18.73 -2.19
N ALA A 82 -2.26 -18.31 -2.14
CA ALA A 82 -1.75 -17.53 -1.02
C ALA A 82 -2.50 -16.19 -0.90
N VAL A 83 -2.71 -15.46 -2.01
CA VAL A 83 -3.48 -14.20 -1.97
C VAL A 83 -4.90 -14.40 -1.44
N LEU A 84 -5.61 -15.43 -1.91
CA LEU A 84 -6.98 -15.70 -1.44
C LEU A 84 -7.02 -16.14 0.03
N LYS A 85 -6.02 -16.87 0.49
CA LYS A 85 -5.87 -17.23 1.90
C LYS A 85 -5.65 -15.97 2.76
N LEU A 86 -4.76 -15.08 2.32
CA LEU A 86 -4.54 -13.77 2.97
C LEU A 86 -5.85 -12.98 3.00
N ARG A 87 -6.53 -12.85 1.86
CA ARG A 87 -7.80 -12.11 1.74
C ARG A 87 -8.86 -12.61 2.72
N ALA A 88 -9.04 -13.92 2.82
CA ALA A 88 -10.00 -14.51 3.75
C ALA A 88 -9.73 -14.10 5.20
N GLU A 89 -8.47 -14.08 5.60
CA GLU A 89 -8.08 -13.65 6.94
C GLU A 89 -8.25 -12.13 7.14
N LEU A 90 -7.89 -11.30 6.15
CA LEU A 90 -8.10 -9.85 6.22
C LEU A 90 -9.59 -9.50 6.35
N VAL A 91 -10.46 -10.13 5.57
CA VAL A 91 -11.92 -9.95 5.66
C VAL A 91 -12.41 -10.34 7.05
N ARG A 92 -11.94 -11.47 7.60
CA ARG A 92 -12.31 -11.92 8.95
C ARG A 92 -11.91 -10.88 10.02
N LEU A 93 -10.70 -10.34 9.95
CA LEU A 93 -10.17 -9.34 10.89
C LEU A 93 -10.94 -8.02 10.81
N LEU A 94 -11.12 -7.50 9.61
CA LEU A 94 -11.86 -6.26 9.37
C LEU A 94 -13.32 -6.41 9.80
N SER A 95 -13.98 -7.54 9.51
CA SER A 95 -15.35 -7.80 9.95
C SER A 95 -15.48 -7.89 11.46
N ALA A 96 -14.49 -8.47 12.13
CA ALA A 96 -14.49 -8.56 13.59
C ALA A 96 -14.34 -7.20 14.25
N GLU A 97 -13.49 -6.31 13.71
CA GLU A 97 -13.24 -4.99 14.27
C GLU A 97 -14.36 -3.99 13.95
N PHE A 98 -14.79 -3.95 12.69
CA PHE A 98 -15.74 -2.94 12.22
C PHE A 98 -17.21 -3.40 12.22
N GLY A 99 -17.48 -4.65 12.60
CA GLY A 99 -18.83 -5.18 12.81
C GLY A 99 -19.68 -5.26 11.55
N ALA A 100 -19.08 -5.32 10.36
CA ALA A 100 -19.76 -5.26 9.10
C ALA A 100 -19.56 -6.51 8.27
N ASP A 101 -20.54 -6.80 7.43
CA ASP A 101 -20.38 -7.67 6.28
C ASP A 101 -19.59 -6.88 5.20
N ILE A 102 -18.26 -6.93 5.32
CA ILE A 102 -17.34 -6.09 4.51
C ILE A 102 -17.42 -6.46 3.03
N ASP A 103 -17.79 -7.69 2.68
CA ASP A 103 -17.98 -8.10 1.28
C ASP A 103 -19.29 -7.57 0.66
N GLY A 104 -20.14 -6.86 1.39
CA GLY A 104 -21.43 -6.45 0.84
C GLY A 104 -22.11 -5.20 1.40
N GLY A 105 -21.57 -4.53 2.40
CA GLY A 105 -22.40 -3.57 3.09
C GLY A 105 -21.82 -2.23 3.53
N VAL A 106 -20.50 -2.06 3.54
CA VAL A 106 -19.90 -0.79 3.96
C VAL A 106 -19.47 0.00 2.73
N GLN A 107 -20.20 1.06 2.42
CA GLN A 107 -19.86 1.98 1.34
C GLN A 107 -19.17 3.22 1.90
N ASP A 108 -18.34 3.87 1.09
CA ASP A 108 -17.70 5.16 1.36
C ASP A 108 -16.75 5.17 2.57
N ARG A 109 -16.23 4.01 3.00
CA ARG A 109 -15.33 3.91 4.14
C ARG A 109 -13.94 3.47 3.75
N PHE A 110 -12.96 4.09 4.40
CA PHE A 110 -11.58 3.63 4.43
C PHE A 110 -11.32 2.94 5.77
N LEU A 111 -11.03 1.64 5.74
CA LEU A 111 -10.81 0.84 6.94
C LEU A 111 -9.32 0.55 7.10
N SER A 112 -8.83 0.60 8.32
CA SER A 112 -7.43 0.35 8.63
C SER A 112 -7.25 -0.41 9.94
N LEU A 113 -6.31 -1.37 9.92
CA LEU A 113 -5.81 -2.03 11.11
C LEU A 113 -4.28 -1.97 11.07
N GLU A 114 -3.68 -1.55 12.17
CA GLU A 114 -2.23 -1.43 12.30
C GLU A 114 -1.67 -2.47 13.28
N MET A 115 -0.41 -2.86 13.06
CA MET A 115 0.32 -3.76 13.93
C MET A 115 -0.42 -5.07 14.26
N VAL A 116 -1.00 -5.69 13.22
CA VAL A 116 -1.81 -6.91 13.36
C VAL A 116 -0.93 -8.16 13.47
N TRP A 117 0.25 -8.15 12.84
CA TRP A 117 1.15 -9.29 12.79
C TRP A 117 1.56 -9.88 14.16
N PRO A 118 1.67 -9.13 15.29
CA PRO A 118 2.02 -9.72 16.57
C PRO A 118 0.98 -10.68 17.12
N GLU A 119 -0.29 -10.42 16.80
CA GLU A 119 -1.45 -11.17 17.31
C GLU A 119 -2.04 -12.14 16.28
N ASN A 120 -1.46 -12.22 15.07
CA ASN A 120 -1.96 -13.04 13.98
C ASN A 120 -0.83 -13.83 13.32
N ASP A 121 -0.82 -15.14 13.51
CA ASP A 121 0.25 -16.01 13.00
C ASP A 121 0.31 -16.09 11.47
N LEU A 122 -0.85 -16.03 10.81
CA LEU A 122 -0.89 -16.05 9.34
C LEU A 122 -0.32 -14.73 8.78
N LEU A 123 -0.76 -13.57 9.27
CA LEU A 123 -0.20 -12.29 8.84
C LEU A 123 1.30 -12.21 9.15
N ARG A 124 1.72 -12.71 10.31
CA ARG A 124 3.13 -12.82 10.67
C ARG A 124 3.93 -13.57 9.61
N ALA A 125 3.37 -14.67 9.09
CA ALA A 125 4.04 -15.44 8.04
C ALA A 125 4.24 -14.62 6.75
N TYR A 126 3.30 -13.75 6.36
CA TYR A 126 3.46 -12.86 5.20
C TYR A 126 4.47 -11.75 5.46
N VAL A 127 4.29 -10.98 6.52
CA VAL A 127 5.10 -9.76 6.76
C VAL A 127 6.55 -10.07 7.17
N LEU A 128 6.79 -11.22 7.77
CA LEU A 128 8.14 -11.70 8.14
C LEU A 128 8.66 -12.76 7.15
N SER A 129 8.03 -12.92 5.98
CA SER A 129 8.45 -13.95 5.05
C SER A 129 9.88 -13.73 4.55
N PRO A 130 10.69 -14.80 4.45
CA PRO A 130 12.03 -14.71 3.84
C PRO A 130 11.98 -14.17 2.42
N ARG A 131 10.94 -14.50 1.64
CA ARG A 131 10.73 -14.00 0.27
C ARG A 131 10.63 -12.48 0.22
N VAL A 132 9.70 -11.89 0.97
CA VAL A 132 9.51 -10.43 0.98
C VAL A 132 10.73 -9.73 1.56
N ALA A 133 11.28 -10.23 2.67
CA ALA A 133 12.49 -9.67 3.29
C ALA A 133 13.69 -9.67 2.33
N LYS A 134 13.87 -10.75 1.55
CA LYS A 134 14.95 -10.84 0.55
C LYS A 134 14.73 -9.83 -0.59
N ILE A 135 13.51 -9.73 -1.14
CA ILE A 135 13.21 -8.73 -2.18
C ILE A 135 13.54 -7.33 -1.66
N CYS A 136 13.04 -6.95 -0.48
CA CYS A 136 13.30 -5.65 0.12
C CYS A 136 14.80 -5.37 0.30
N ALA A 137 15.55 -6.34 0.81
CA ALA A 137 16.98 -6.20 1.04
C ALA A 137 17.77 -6.02 -0.29
N GLU A 138 17.40 -6.77 -1.33
CA GLU A 138 18.04 -6.68 -2.65
C GLU A 138 17.71 -5.35 -3.34
N LEU A 139 16.47 -4.87 -3.28
CA LEU A 139 16.06 -3.58 -3.83
C LEU A 139 16.79 -2.41 -3.16
N LEU A 140 16.95 -2.45 -1.84
CA LEU A 140 17.70 -1.45 -1.08
C LEU A 140 19.23 -1.65 -1.14
N CYS A 141 19.72 -2.74 -1.73
CA CYS A 141 21.14 -3.11 -1.74
C CYS A 141 21.77 -3.19 -0.33
N VAL A 142 21.02 -3.73 0.64
CA VAL A 142 21.46 -3.92 2.03
C VAL A 142 21.51 -5.41 2.37
N PRO A 143 22.33 -5.82 3.37
CA PRO A 143 22.45 -7.24 3.75
C PRO A 143 21.21 -7.78 4.46
N ALA A 144 20.38 -6.92 5.07
CA ALA A 144 19.19 -7.31 5.80
C ALA A 144 18.25 -6.11 5.98
N VAL A 145 16.97 -6.40 6.18
CA VAL A 145 15.94 -5.42 6.52
C VAL A 145 15.30 -5.78 7.87
N ARG A 146 14.61 -4.80 8.45
CA ARG A 146 13.78 -4.97 9.64
C ARG A 146 12.37 -4.53 9.30
N LEU A 147 11.38 -5.28 9.78
CA LEU A 147 10.00 -4.82 9.72
C LEU A 147 9.84 -3.59 10.63
N TYR A 148 9.32 -2.51 10.09
CA TYR A 148 8.94 -1.33 10.86
C TYR A 148 7.52 -1.51 11.42
N HIS A 149 6.52 -1.67 10.56
CA HIS A 149 5.15 -2.02 10.93
C HIS A 149 4.43 -2.69 9.75
N ASP A 150 3.26 -3.23 10.01
CA ASP A 150 2.29 -3.67 9.01
C ASP A 150 1.01 -2.84 9.12
N ASN A 151 0.33 -2.71 8.01
CA ASN A 151 -0.96 -2.05 7.93
C ASN A 151 -1.89 -2.83 7.00
N VAL A 152 -3.11 -3.07 7.46
CA VAL A 152 -4.20 -3.64 6.66
C VAL A 152 -5.09 -2.48 6.24
N LEU A 153 -5.23 -2.26 4.95
CA LEU A 153 -6.01 -1.17 4.37
C LEU A 153 -7.14 -1.73 3.52
N SER A 154 -8.37 -1.28 3.74
CA SER A 154 -9.49 -1.57 2.86
C SER A 154 -10.15 -0.28 2.39
N LYS A 155 -10.15 -0.11 1.08
CA LYS A 155 -10.77 1.00 0.39
C LYS A 155 -12.09 0.52 -0.18
N GLU A 156 -13.15 0.68 0.62
CA GLU A 156 -14.47 0.19 0.27
C GLU A 156 -15.06 0.88 -0.98
N PRO A 157 -16.03 0.28 -1.69
CA PRO A 157 -16.68 0.92 -2.83
C PRO A 157 -17.21 2.30 -2.47
N GLY A 158 -16.94 3.29 -3.32
CA GLY A 158 -17.30 4.69 -3.05
C GLY A 158 -16.23 5.50 -2.35
N CYS A 159 -15.29 4.85 -1.70
CA CYS A 159 -14.19 5.52 -1.00
C CYS A 159 -13.40 6.45 -1.91
N GLY A 160 -13.07 7.62 -1.42
CA GLY A 160 -12.38 8.68 -2.13
C GLY A 160 -10.93 8.36 -2.48
N ARG A 161 -10.25 9.33 -3.01
CA ARG A 161 -8.86 9.19 -3.44
C ARG A 161 -7.89 9.28 -2.26
N THR A 162 -6.72 8.67 -2.43
CA THR A 162 -5.55 8.88 -1.58
C THR A 162 -4.74 10.06 -2.14
N PRO A 163 -4.43 11.10 -1.35
CA PRO A 163 -3.62 12.23 -1.80
C PRO A 163 -2.23 11.83 -2.28
N TRP A 164 -1.59 12.68 -3.08
CA TRP A 164 -0.16 12.58 -3.36
C TRP A 164 0.65 12.71 -2.08
N HIS A 165 1.46 11.72 -1.77
CA HIS A 165 2.36 11.70 -0.63
C HIS A 165 3.59 10.84 -0.90
N PHE A 166 4.56 10.90 -0.05
CA PHE A 166 5.64 9.95 0.07
C PHE A 166 5.86 9.61 1.56
N ASP A 167 6.24 8.39 1.84
CA ASP A 167 6.19 7.81 3.18
C ASP A 167 7.16 8.46 4.18
N ASP A 168 8.26 9.01 3.69
CA ASP A 168 9.31 9.62 4.52
C ASP A 168 8.79 10.72 5.46
N HIS A 169 7.78 11.48 5.04
CA HIS A 169 7.14 12.50 5.87
C HIS A 169 6.37 11.92 7.06
N HIS A 170 6.04 10.63 7.02
CA HIS A 170 5.16 9.97 7.98
C HIS A 170 5.92 9.01 8.90
N PHE A 171 7.11 8.57 8.51
CA PHE A 171 7.91 7.64 9.29
C PHE A 171 8.99 8.40 10.11
N PRO A 172 9.02 8.26 11.44
CA PRO A 172 9.99 8.94 12.30
C PRO A 172 11.34 8.20 12.28
N LEU A 173 11.87 7.93 11.10
CA LEU A 173 13.11 7.20 10.90
C LEU A 173 14.22 8.14 10.44
N ASP A 174 15.41 7.99 11.00
CA ASP A 174 16.62 8.74 10.61
C ASP A 174 17.36 8.04 9.45
N THR A 175 16.58 7.63 8.45
CA THR A 175 17.08 6.99 7.22
C THR A 175 16.04 7.04 6.12
N HIS A 176 16.49 7.17 4.87
CA HIS A 176 15.65 7.02 3.69
C HIS A 176 15.68 5.58 3.13
N ASP A 177 16.50 4.69 3.68
CA ASP A 177 16.59 3.28 3.25
C ASP A 177 15.39 2.49 3.79
N VAL A 178 14.20 2.85 3.33
CA VAL A 178 12.92 2.23 3.67
C VAL A 178 12.20 1.86 2.38
N VAL A 179 11.57 0.70 2.38
CA VAL A 179 10.76 0.21 1.29
C VAL A 179 9.43 -0.32 1.84
N THR A 180 8.34 0.12 1.24
CA THR A 180 7.01 -0.40 1.51
C THR A 180 6.68 -1.49 0.50
N ALA A 181 6.33 -2.69 0.98
CA ALA A 181 5.77 -3.77 0.18
C ALA A 181 4.23 -3.69 0.25
N TRP A 182 3.59 -3.33 -0.85
CA TRP A 182 2.14 -3.24 -0.92
C TRP A 182 1.57 -4.42 -1.71
N ALA A 183 0.84 -5.29 -1.01
CA ALA A 183 0.33 -6.55 -1.52
C ALA A 183 -1.21 -6.51 -1.60
N PRO A 184 -1.80 -6.32 -2.78
CA PRO A 184 -3.24 -6.36 -2.92
C PRO A 184 -3.77 -7.78 -2.69
N ALA A 185 -4.85 -7.90 -1.91
CA ALA A 185 -5.50 -9.17 -1.61
C ALA A 185 -6.51 -9.61 -2.68
N GLN A 186 -6.52 -8.93 -3.83
CA GLN A 186 -7.37 -9.21 -5.00
C GLN A 186 -6.82 -8.48 -6.22
N PRO A 187 -7.29 -8.78 -7.45
CA PRO A 187 -6.98 -7.94 -8.60
C PRO A 187 -7.54 -6.52 -8.41
N ILE A 188 -6.76 -5.49 -8.79
CA ILE A 188 -7.18 -4.09 -8.67
C ILE A 188 -7.21 -3.47 -10.08
N PRO A 189 -8.37 -3.41 -10.75
CA PRO A 189 -8.54 -2.66 -12.00
C PRO A 189 -8.51 -1.16 -11.75
N LEU A 190 -8.40 -0.37 -12.81
CA LEU A 190 -8.35 1.10 -12.71
C LEU A 190 -9.55 1.69 -11.96
N ALA A 191 -10.73 1.12 -12.13
CA ALA A 191 -11.94 1.58 -11.44
C ALA A 191 -11.86 1.46 -9.91
N MET A 192 -11.07 0.53 -9.39
CA MET A 192 -10.85 0.35 -7.95
C MET A 192 -9.75 1.23 -7.36
N GLY A 193 -9.13 2.10 -8.17
CA GLY A 193 -8.09 3.03 -7.73
C GLY A 193 -6.82 2.32 -7.25
N PRO A 194 -6.06 1.66 -8.15
CA PRO A 194 -4.76 1.10 -7.83
C PRO A 194 -3.80 2.19 -7.35
N LEU A 195 -2.72 1.79 -6.68
CA LEU A 195 -1.60 2.70 -6.43
C LEU A 195 -1.01 3.20 -7.75
N ALA A 196 -0.79 4.51 -7.82
CA ALA A 196 -0.13 5.19 -8.91
C ALA A 196 1.17 5.82 -8.42
N PHE A 197 2.25 5.65 -9.18
CA PHE A 197 3.61 6.03 -8.78
C PHE A 197 4.18 7.08 -9.72
N ALA A 198 4.65 8.20 -9.17
CA ALA A 198 5.38 9.19 -9.92
C ALA A 198 6.83 8.78 -10.09
N HIS A 199 7.41 9.02 -11.27
CA HIS A 199 8.79 8.66 -11.57
C HIS A 199 9.47 9.66 -12.53
N PRO A 200 10.81 9.72 -12.54
CA PRO A 200 11.78 8.94 -11.76
C PRO A 200 11.76 9.26 -10.26
N ILE A 201 12.52 8.51 -9.44
CA ILE A 201 12.51 8.66 -7.98
C ILE A 201 12.76 10.08 -7.49
N ASP A 202 13.58 10.86 -8.20
CA ASP A 202 14.03 12.19 -7.78
C ASP A 202 12.99 13.32 -8.04
N VAL A 203 11.76 12.99 -8.48
CA VAL A 203 10.66 13.96 -8.61
C VAL A 203 10.31 14.64 -7.29
N TRP A 204 10.64 14.04 -6.13
CA TRP A 204 10.47 14.68 -4.83
C TRP A 204 11.20 16.03 -4.74
N LYS A 205 12.33 16.20 -5.44
CA LYS A 205 13.08 17.47 -5.50
C LYS A 205 12.31 18.60 -6.18
N LEU A 206 11.35 18.28 -7.03
CA LEU A 206 10.52 19.28 -7.71
C LEU A 206 9.50 19.92 -6.78
N VAL A 207 9.15 19.24 -5.70
CA VAL A 207 8.10 19.67 -4.73
C VAL A 207 8.68 20.27 -3.46
N ASP A 208 9.99 20.38 -3.33
CA ASP A 208 10.69 20.99 -2.17
C ASP A 208 10.18 22.41 -1.84
N ALA A 209 9.73 23.16 -2.86
CA ALA A 209 9.16 24.50 -2.68
C ALA A 209 7.66 24.50 -2.30
N VAL A 210 7.01 23.35 -2.32
CA VAL A 210 5.60 23.20 -1.92
C VAL A 210 5.54 23.05 -0.40
N ALA A 211 4.90 24.02 0.27
CA ALA A 211 4.80 23.96 1.72
C ALA A 211 4.04 22.70 2.17
N PHE A 212 4.71 21.87 2.95
CA PHE A 212 4.11 20.65 3.46
C PHE A 212 3.04 20.98 4.51
N GLU A 213 1.87 20.40 4.34
CA GLU A 213 0.76 20.43 5.30
C GLU A 213 0.34 19.00 5.60
N LYS A 214 0.29 18.63 6.88
CA LYS A 214 -0.22 17.31 7.30
C LYS A 214 -1.72 17.13 7.09
N SER A 215 -2.47 18.25 7.01
CA SER A 215 -3.91 18.25 6.82
C SER A 215 -4.32 19.34 5.84
N GLY A 216 -5.39 19.12 5.07
CA GLY A 216 -5.83 20.04 4.04
C GLY A 216 -5.40 19.60 2.63
N THR A 217 -5.91 20.27 1.62
CA THR A 217 -5.71 19.86 0.20
C THR A 217 -4.65 20.69 -0.54
N ASN A 218 -4.02 21.67 0.14
CA ASN A 218 -3.09 22.59 -0.53
C ASN A 218 -1.81 21.89 -0.96
N TYR A 219 -1.25 21.05 -0.09
CA TYR A 219 -0.03 20.30 -0.40
C TYR A 219 -0.26 19.37 -1.60
N ASP A 220 -1.27 18.51 -1.52
CA ASP A 220 -1.62 17.58 -2.58
C ASP A 220 -1.90 18.29 -3.92
N ARG A 221 -2.65 19.40 -3.89
CA ARG A 221 -2.88 20.22 -5.08
C ARG A 221 -1.58 20.81 -5.62
N GLY A 222 -0.72 21.36 -4.76
CA GLY A 222 0.56 21.91 -5.13
C GLY A 222 1.50 20.86 -5.76
N VAL A 223 1.50 19.64 -5.24
CA VAL A 223 2.21 18.49 -5.83
C VAL A 223 1.66 18.18 -7.21
N ALA A 224 0.33 18.01 -7.35
CA ALA A 224 -0.30 17.69 -8.63
C ALA A 224 -0.04 18.78 -9.70
N GLU A 225 -0.13 20.07 -9.36
CA GLU A 225 0.18 21.18 -10.23
C GLU A 225 1.66 21.19 -10.64
N THR A 226 2.56 20.86 -9.71
CA THR A 226 4.00 20.78 -9.98
C THR A 226 4.30 19.63 -10.93
N PHE A 227 3.72 18.45 -10.71
CA PHE A 227 3.88 17.30 -11.60
C PHE A 227 3.34 17.58 -13.00
N ALA A 228 2.17 18.20 -13.12
CA ALA A 228 1.61 18.60 -14.41
C ALA A 228 2.54 19.59 -15.13
N ARG A 229 3.07 20.60 -14.44
CA ARG A 229 3.98 21.60 -15.01
C ARG A 229 5.26 21.01 -15.55
N HIS A 230 5.79 19.99 -14.87
CA HIS A 230 7.04 19.32 -15.23
C HIS A 230 6.85 18.08 -16.11
N ASN A 231 5.62 17.76 -16.50
CA ASN A 231 5.26 16.54 -17.24
C ASN A 231 5.82 15.27 -16.57
N VAL A 232 5.67 15.18 -15.26
CA VAL A 232 6.12 14.01 -14.50
C VAL A 232 5.35 12.78 -14.96
N ALA A 233 6.06 11.71 -15.27
CA ALA A 233 5.44 10.45 -15.62
C ALA A 233 4.83 9.76 -14.40
N VAL A 234 3.66 9.15 -14.59
CA VAL A 234 2.93 8.41 -13.55
C VAL A 234 2.56 7.04 -14.09
N ASP A 235 2.92 5.99 -13.34
CA ASP A 235 2.45 4.63 -13.59
C ASP A 235 1.17 4.41 -12.77
N GLU A 236 0.04 4.27 -13.43
CA GLU A 236 -1.27 3.96 -12.86
C GLU A 236 -1.83 2.70 -13.53
N THR A 237 -1.06 1.63 -13.52
CA THR A 237 -1.47 0.36 -14.13
C THR A 237 -2.24 -0.52 -13.13
N PRO A 238 -3.20 -1.34 -13.60
CA PRO A 238 -3.91 -2.32 -12.76
C PRO A 238 -2.94 -3.27 -12.07
N PHE A 239 -3.40 -3.90 -10.98
CA PHE A 239 -2.69 -5.00 -10.34
C PHE A 239 -3.37 -6.33 -10.66
N GLU A 240 -2.56 -7.31 -11.05
CA GLU A 240 -2.99 -8.70 -11.18
C GLU A 240 -2.94 -9.40 -9.81
N ILE A 241 -3.66 -10.51 -9.67
CA ILE A 241 -3.57 -11.32 -8.45
C ILE A 241 -2.15 -11.85 -8.24
N GLY A 242 -1.61 -11.68 -7.04
CA GLY A 242 -0.24 -12.08 -6.70
C GLY A 242 0.85 -11.09 -7.12
N GLU A 243 0.48 -9.99 -7.76
CA GLU A 243 1.39 -8.88 -8.03
C GLU A 243 1.54 -8.02 -6.77
N VAL A 244 2.78 -7.66 -6.45
CA VAL A 244 3.13 -6.82 -5.29
C VAL A 244 3.93 -5.64 -5.78
N SER A 245 3.61 -4.44 -5.33
CA SER A 245 4.48 -3.28 -5.54
C SER A 245 5.43 -3.10 -4.36
N PHE A 246 6.62 -2.64 -4.70
CA PHE A 246 7.62 -2.21 -3.74
C PHE A 246 7.96 -0.75 -4.07
N HIS A 247 7.83 0.15 -3.12
CA HIS A 247 8.14 1.55 -3.33
C HIS A 247 9.04 2.10 -2.22
N HIS A 248 9.99 2.90 -2.66
CA HIS A 248 10.97 3.54 -1.79
C HIS A 248 10.30 4.66 -0.99
N ASN A 249 10.78 4.90 0.22
CA ASN A 249 10.29 5.93 1.13
C ASN A 249 10.14 7.33 0.51
N LEU A 250 10.98 7.67 -0.48
CA LEU A 250 10.94 8.94 -1.20
C LEU A 250 10.09 8.91 -2.48
N ASN A 251 9.46 7.79 -2.81
CA ASN A 251 8.61 7.70 -4.00
C ASN A 251 7.26 8.35 -3.77
N PHE A 252 6.91 9.34 -4.59
CA PHE A 252 5.56 9.91 -4.59
C PHE A 252 4.56 8.95 -5.18
N HIS A 253 3.51 8.70 -4.44
CA HIS A 253 2.42 7.83 -4.87
C HIS A 253 1.05 8.37 -4.42
N THR A 254 0.02 7.86 -5.05
CA THR A 254 -1.39 8.22 -4.84
C THR A 254 -2.27 7.02 -5.19
N ALA A 255 -3.56 7.11 -4.96
CA ALA A 255 -4.53 6.16 -5.49
C ALA A 255 -5.83 6.88 -5.84
N ALA A 256 -6.43 6.53 -6.97
CA ALA A 256 -7.73 7.05 -7.37
C ALA A 256 -8.86 6.54 -6.47
N ARG A 257 -10.07 7.02 -6.69
CA ARG A 257 -11.29 6.54 -6.01
C ARG A 257 -11.56 5.08 -6.35
N ASN A 258 -12.21 4.37 -5.44
CA ASN A 258 -12.83 3.08 -5.72
C ASN A 258 -14.27 3.30 -6.24
N ARG A 259 -14.52 2.97 -7.50
CA ARG A 259 -15.79 3.20 -8.22
C ARG A 259 -16.54 1.92 -8.49
#